data_7b83cb777e4a85278162532003d2f41d
#
_entry.id   7b83cb777e4a85278162532003d2f41d
#
_cell.length_a   1.000
_cell.length_b   1.000
_cell.length_c   1.000
_cell.angle_alpha   90.00
_cell.angle_beta   90.00
_cell.angle_gamma   90.00
#
_symmetry.space_group_name_H-M   'P 1'
#
loop_
_entity.id
_entity.type
_entity.pdbx_description
1 polymer ?
#
loop_
_entity_poly.entity_id
_entity_poly.type
_entity_poly.pdbx_seq_one_letter_code
_entity_poly.pdbx_strand_id
1 'polypeptide(L)'
;DWCHNNPTPAHTDAAIEGLAESGIRAVFFHGSPKPDPKPGQKPFWEVPHPRSEVERLTKGRFASRDQLMTLGLAILGPHYSTYEVAVEDFQLAREFGLIASMHCAGAAARVPDGWDRLGKAGLLGDNNNIVHGNDLTDAQLKFMVDKGVSFSLTPETEMFQGHGFAITGRLRDLGSQPSLGVDLESCISGDMFTVARMALACQKAFDNARAKQRDGKLPDTGTITAREALGWITVEGARMLKMQDRIGSLSPGKQADIILVRADDLNMQPIHDPAAALVTQSGLANIDSVMIGGEFRKRDGRMMFNALSARQSELVSSGERIMRELESRLKAQADAH
;
A
#
# COMPACT_ATOMS: atom_id res chain seq x y z
N ASP A 1 -2.63 5.15 -3.33
CA ASP A 1 -1.32 5.48 -3.93
C ASP A 1 -0.41 6.13 -2.88
N TRP A 2 0.80 5.63 -2.71
CA TRP A 2 1.79 6.09 -1.75
C TRP A 2 3.00 6.65 -2.52
N CYS A 3 3.03 7.98 -2.75
CA CYS A 3 4.04 8.61 -3.60
C CYS A 3 5.12 9.34 -2.78
N HIS A 4 6.38 8.86 -2.84
CA HIS A 4 7.50 9.48 -2.17
C HIS A 4 8.10 10.69 -2.87
N ASN A 5 7.89 10.83 -4.18
CA ASN A 5 8.67 11.74 -5.02
C ASN A 5 7.81 12.86 -5.59
N ASN A 6 7.45 13.80 -4.71
CA ASN A 6 6.77 15.03 -5.11
C ASN A 6 7.71 16.23 -4.88
N PRO A 7 8.78 16.38 -5.70
CA PRO A 7 9.80 17.41 -5.45
C PRO A 7 9.29 18.83 -5.62
N THR A 8 8.19 19.03 -6.34
CA THR A 8 7.52 20.33 -6.50
C THR A 8 6.02 20.18 -6.57
N PRO A 9 5.23 21.24 -6.33
CA PRO A 9 3.77 21.22 -6.52
C PRO A 9 3.34 20.74 -7.90
N ALA A 10 4.10 21.05 -8.96
CA ALA A 10 3.78 20.60 -10.31
C ALA A 10 3.89 19.07 -10.47
N HIS A 11 4.83 18.40 -9.78
CA HIS A 11 4.91 16.94 -9.77
C HIS A 11 3.73 16.33 -9.00
N THR A 12 3.37 16.93 -7.87
CA THR A 12 2.17 16.56 -7.09
C THR A 12 0.91 16.65 -7.96
N ASP A 13 0.72 17.79 -8.63
CA ASP A 13 -0.46 18.01 -9.47
C ASP A 13 -0.53 17.00 -10.63
N ALA A 14 0.60 16.70 -11.28
CA ALA A 14 0.67 15.71 -12.35
C ALA A 14 0.35 14.29 -11.86
N ALA A 15 0.82 13.89 -10.68
CA ALA A 15 0.50 12.60 -10.09
C ALA A 15 -1.00 12.49 -9.74
N ILE A 16 -1.57 13.53 -9.16
CA ILE A 16 -3.00 13.61 -8.84
C ILE A 16 -3.83 13.54 -10.12
N GLU A 17 -3.43 14.25 -11.18
CA GLU A 17 -4.15 14.26 -12.45
C GLU A 17 -4.12 12.90 -13.13
N GLY A 18 -2.99 12.20 -13.09
CA GLY A 18 -2.88 10.82 -13.61
C GLY A 18 -3.83 9.85 -12.91
N LEU A 19 -3.94 9.93 -11.58
CA LEU A 19 -4.93 9.15 -10.82
C LEU A 19 -6.37 9.55 -11.17
N ALA A 20 -6.66 10.84 -11.28
CA ALA A 20 -7.99 11.35 -11.63
C ALA A 20 -8.42 10.86 -13.02
N GLU A 21 -7.52 10.93 -13.99
CA GLU A 21 -7.75 10.50 -15.36
C GLU A 21 -8.06 9.00 -15.46
N SER A 22 -7.44 8.17 -14.62
CA SER A 22 -7.72 6.73 -14.56
C SER A 22 -9.13 6.41 -14.09
N GLY A 23 -9.77 7.34 -13.37
CA GLY A 23 -11.10 7.17 -12.78
C GLY A 23 -11.16 6.15 -11.63
N ILE A 24 -10.01 5.77 -11.06
CA ILE A 24 -9.93 4.90 -9.88
C ILE A 24 -10.31 5.67 -8.61
N ARG A 25 -10.91 4.98 -7.64
CA ARG A 25 -11.00 5.50 -6.27
C ARG A 25 -9.65 5.35 -5.59
N ALA A 26 -9.13 6.44 -5.02
CA ALA A 26 -7.83 6.42 -4.39
C ALA A 26 -7.75 7.34 -3.16
N VAL A 27 -6.87 7.00 -2.23
CA VAL A 27 -6.27 7.95 -1.30
C VAL A 27 -4.87 8.26 -1.82
N PHE A 28 -4.64 9.50 -2.22
CA PHE A 28 -3.33 9.97 -2.60
C PHE A 28 -2.54 10.30 -1.33
N PHE A 29 -1.58 9.45 -0.98
CA PHE A 29 -0.67 9.71 0.13
C PHE A 29 0.50 10.55 -0.38
N HIS A 30 0.42 11.86 -0.13
CA HIS A 30 1.47 12.81 -0.52
C HIS A 30 2.73 12.57 0.32
N GLY A 31 3.85 12.27 -0.34
CA GLY A 31 5.13 12.00 0.27
C GLY A 31 6.08 13.18 0.23
N SER A 32 6.92 13.29 1.26
CA SER A 32 8.01 14.26 1.29
C SER A 32 9.08 13.93 0.24
N PRO A 33 9.65 14.94 -0.43
CA PRO A 33 10.81 14.75 -1.29
C PRO A 33 11.99 14.15 -0.51
N LYS A 34 12.74 13.25 -1.17
CA LYS A 34 13.93 12.61 -0.60
C LYS A 34 15.15 12.86 -1.50
N PRO A 35 15.57 14.12 -1.71
CA PRO A 35 16.75 14.41 -2.52
C PRO A 35 18.01 13.95 -1.81
N ASP A 36 19.05 13.61 -2.58
CA ASP A 36 20.37 13.38 -2.04
C ASP A 36 20.86 14.62 -1.29
N PRO A 37 21.47 14.46 -0.10
CA PRO A 37 21.99 15.58 0.67
C PRO A 37 23.05 16.36 -0.11
N LYS A 38 22.86 17.68 -0.25
CA LYS A 38 23.85 18.57 -0.86
C LYS A 38 24.64 19.30 0.22
N PRO A 39 25.91 19.67 -0.04
CA PRO A 39 26.71 20.43 0.92
C PRO A 39 25.96 21.68 1.40
N GLY A 40 25.87 21.88 2.71
CA GLY A 40 25.20 23.01 3.36
C GLY A 40 23.67 22.93 3.43
N GLN A 41 23.05 21.86 2.95
CA GLN A 41 21.62 21.60 3.12
C GLN A 41 21.36 20.54 4.18
N LYS A 42 20.25 20.67 4.91
CA LYS A 42 19.79 19.60 5.79
C LYS A 42 19.46 18.36 4.96
N PRO A 43 19.83 17.17 5.43
CA PRO A 43 19.40 15.93 4.77
C PRO A 43 17.88 15.78 4.90
N PHE A 44 17.26 15.06 3.96
CA PHE A 44 15.79 14.94 3.90
C PHE A 44 15.15 14.40 5.19
N TRP A 45 15.88 13.59 5.94
CA TRP A 45 15.39 13.01 7.21
C TRP A 45 15.37 14.01 8.40
N GLU A 46 15.89 15.23 8.21
CA GLU A 46 15.83 16.35 9.14
C GLU A 46 14.90 17.47 8.65
N VAL A 47 14.15 17.21 7.57
CA VAL A 47 13.21 18.17 6.98
C VAL A 47 11.80 17.65 7.15
N PRO A 48 10.92 18.35 7.91
CA PRO A 48 9.53 17.98 8.08
C PRO A 48 8.76 18.00 6.76
N HIS A 49 7.64 17.30 6.75
CA HIS A 49 6.69 17.32 5.64
C HIS A 49 6.22 18.76 5.32
N PRO A 50 6.16 19.17 4.05
CA PRO A 50 5.89 20.57 3.68
C PRO A 50 4.44 20.99 4.02
N ARG A 51 4.26 21.67 5.14
CA ARG A 51 2.96 22.17 5.61
C ARG A 51 2.22 22.98 4.55
N SER A 52 2.91 23.86 3.84
CA SER A 52 2.30 24.72 2.82
C SER A 52 1.66 23.91 1.69
N GLU A 53 2.23 22.75 1.36
CA GLU A 53 1.68 21.87 0.34
C GLU A 53 0.44 21.14 0.86
N VAL A 54 0.45 20.68 2.10
CA VAL A 54 -0.73 20.08 2.74
C VAL A 54 -1.90 21.07 2.79
N GLU A 55 -1.61 22.33 3.15
CA GLU A 55 -2.62 23.39 3.14
C GLU A 55 -3.16 23.66 1.74
N ARG A 56 -2.28 23.74 0.73
CA ARG A 56 -2.68 23.94 -0.67
C ARG A 56 -3.62 22.82 -1.13
N LEU A 57 -3.25 21.58 -0.88
CA LEU A 57 -4.00 20.42 -1.30
C LEU A 57 -5.35 20.30 -0.58
N THR A 58 -5.39 20.50 0.73
CA THR A 58 -6.62 20.41 1.53
C THR A 58 -7.59 21.55 1.28
N LYS A 59 -7.11 22.76 0.98
CA LYS A 59 -7.95 23.89 0.60
C LYS A 59 -8.38 23.88 -0.87
N GLY A 60 -7.64 23.15 -1.72
CA GLY A 60 -7.88 23.05 -3.16
C GLY A 60 -8.51 21.71 -3.57
N ARG A 61 -7.70 20.86 -4.20
CA ARG A 61 -8.12 19.60 -4.83
C ARG A 61 -8.85 18.64 -3.88
N PHE A 62 -8.50 18.64 -2.60
CA PHE A 62 -9.03 17.75 -1.58
C PHE A 62 -9.88 18.47 -0.50
N ALA A 63 -10.52 19.57 -0.87
CA ALA A 63 -11.40 20.30 0.04
C ALA A 63 -12.64 19.50 0.46
N SER A 64 -13.06 18.52 -0.33
CA SER A 64 -14.15 17.59 -0.01
C SER A 64 -13.61 16.16 0.18
N ARG A 65 -14.19 15.44 1.13
CA ARG A 65 -13.97 13.99 1.31
C ARG A 65 -15.00 13.15 0.56
N ASP A 66 -16.03 13.77 0.00
CA ASP A 66 -17.06 13.10 -0.79
C ASP A 66 -16.74 13.17 -2.28
N GLN A 67 -15.63 12.52 -2.65
CA GLN A 67 -15.16 12.39 -4.02
C GLN A 67 -14.36 11.08 -4.19
N LEU A 68 -14.02 10.73 -5.43
CA LEU A 68 -13.28 9.48 -5.72
C LEU A 68 -11.88 9.49 -5.10
N MET A 69 -11.21 10.64 -5.11
CA MET A 69 -9.88 10.77 -4.52
C MET A 69 -9.91 11.60 -3.24
N THR A 70 -9.16 11.14 -2.25
CA THR A 70 -8.94 11.86 -0.99
C THR A 70 -7.45 11.94 -0.67
N LEU A 71 -7.07 12.71 0.35
CA LEU A 71 -5.69 12.95 0.72
C LEU A 71 -5.31 12.16 1.98
N GLY A 72 -4.09 11.60 1.98
CA GLY A 72 -3.36 11.12 3.13
C GLY A 72 -1.94 11.68 3.11
N LEU A 73 -1.15 11.44 4.16
CA LEU A 73 0.26 11.82 4.20
C LEU A 73 1.16 10.59 4.26
N ALA A 74 2.12 10.53 3.34
CA ALA A 74 3.20 9.57 3.28
C ALA A 74 4.41 10.15 4.01
N ILE A 75 4.47 9.96 5.31
CA ILE A 75 5.53 10.51 6.18
C ILE A 75 6.67 9.53 6.37
N LEU A 76 7.82 10.02 6.84
CA LEU A 76 8.99 9.17 7.08
C LEU A 76 8.87 8.34 8.36
N GLY A 77 8.26 8.90 9.40
CA GLY A 77 8.20 8.27 10.71
C GLY A 77 9.58 8.08 11.35
N PRO A 78 9.66 7.53 12.56
CA PRO A 78 10.93 7.39 13.29
C PRO A 78 11.87 6.35 12.69
N HIS A 79 11.38 5.54 11.74
CA HIS A 79 12.22 4.59 11.01
C HIS A 79 13.20 5.30 10.06
N TYR A 80 12.74 6.37 9.40
CA TYR A 80 13.50 7.07 8.36
C TYR A 80 13.80 8.54 8.65
N SER A 81 13.26 9.15 9.73
CA SER A 81 13.53 10.54 10.10
C SER A 81 14.05 10.67 11.53
N THR A 82 14.48 11.89 11.90
CA THR A 82 14.72 12.23 13.31
C THR A 82 13.41 12.19 14.09
N TYR A 83 13.50 12.09 15.40
CA TYR A 83 12.31 12.06 16.25
C TYR A 83 11.49 13.35 16.16
N GLU A 84 12.15 14.48 16.10
CA GLU A 84 11.54 15.81 16.00
C GLU A 84 10.73 15.94 14.72
N VAL A 85 11.29 15.52 13.57
CA VAL A 85 10.59 15.48 12.28
C VAL A 85 9.39 14.52 12.35
N ALA A 86 9.57 13.33 12.93
CA ALA A 86 8.46 12.41 13.10
C ALA A 86 7.31 13.03 13.92
N VAL A 87 7.62 13.71 15.03
CA VAL A 87 6.61 14.39 15.86
C VAL A 87 5.86 15.46 15.05
N GLU A 88 6.59 16.32 14.33
CA GLU A 88 5.98 17.38 13.50
C GLU A 88 5.06 16.80 12.42
N ASP A 89 5.49 15.74 11.74
CA ASP A 89 4.73 15.09 10.67
C ASP A 89 3.46 14.42 11.21
N PHE A 90 3.53 13.73 12.35
CA PHE A 90 2.36 13.13 13.01
C PHE A 90 1.36 14.20 13.48
N GLN A 91 1.86 15.32 14.02
CA GLN A 91 1.03 16.45 14.44
C GLN A 91 0.35 17.11 13.24
N LEU A 92 1.08 17.30 12.14
CA LEU A 92 0.56 17.84 10.89
C LEU A 92 -0.59 16.97 10.35
N ALA A 93 -0.39 15.66 10.26
CA ALA A 93 -1.44 14.73 9.82
C ALA A 93 -2.68 14.81 10.71
N ARG A 94 -2.49 14.87 12.03
CA ARG A 94 -3.58 14.99 13.00
C ARG A 94 -4.35 16.31 12.85
N GLU A 95 -3.65 17.42 12.71
CA GLU A 95 -4.24 18.76 12.55
C GLU A 95 -5.18 18.83 11.36
N PHE A 96 -4.78 18.23 10.23
CA PHE A 96 -5.60 18.17 9.02
C PHE A 96 -6.55 16.96 8.96
N GLY A 97 -6.57 16.13 10.01
CA GLY A 97 -7.40 14.92 10.09
C GLY A 97 -7.11 13.92 8.98
N LEU A 98 -5.85 13.82 8.57
CA LEU A 98 -5.37 12.92 7.51
C LEU A 98 -4.82 11.63 8.09
N ILE A 99 -4.86 10.55 7.30
CA ILE A 99 -4.15 9.32 7.63
C ILE A 99 -2.66 9.56 7.42
N ALA A 100 -1.83 9.25 8.43
CA ALA A 100 -0.39 9.21 8.30
C ALA A 100 0.06 7.78 8.01
N SER A 101 0.68 7.55 6.86
CA SER A 101 1.22 6.27 6.44
C SER A 101 2.74 6.35 6.32
N MET A 102 3.45 5.31 6.77
CA MET A 102 4.90 5.29 6.79
C MET A 102 5.47 3.88 6.64
N HIS A 103 6.62 3.78 5.99
CA HIS A 103 7.34 2.52 5.84
C HIS A 103 8.08 2.11 7.12
N CYS A 104 8.17 0.81 7.34
CA CYS A 104 8.97 0.22 8.42
C CYS A 104 9.56 -1.13 7.97
N ALA A 105 10.58 -1.08 7.11
CA ALA A 105 11.34 -2.24 6.61
C ALA A 105 12.60 -1.81 5.89
N GLY A 106 13.52 -2.74 5.66
CA GLY A 106 14.64 -2.62 4.73
C GLY A 106 15.87 -1.89 5.26
N ALA A 107 15.83 -1.33 6.47
CA ALA A 107 16.97 -0.71 7.14
C ALA A 107 16.75 -0.64 8.65
N ALA A 108 17.84 -0.54 9.42
CA ALA A 108 17.73 -0.27 10.85
C ALA A 108 17.03 1.09 11.10
N ALA A 109 16.12 1.11 12.07
CA ALA A 109 15.41 2.34 12.43
C ALA A 109 16.38 3.44 12.85
N ARG A 110 16.21 4.64 12.29
CA ARG A 110 17.01 5.82 12.66
C ARG A 110 16.85 6.19 14.13
N VAL A 111 15.65 6.04 14.67
CA VAL A 111 15.31 6.25 16.07
C VAL A 111 14.72 4.95 16.64
N PRO A 112 15.54 4.03 17.19
CA PRO A 112 15.09 2.70 17.60
C PRO A 112 13.96 2.70 18.64
N ASP A 113 13.93 3.67 19.56
CA ASP A 113 12.89 3.87 20.57
C ASP A 113 11.77 4.83 20.12
N GLY A 114 11.82 5.27 18.88
CA GLY A 114 10.94 6.32 18.35
C GLY A 114 9.46 5.95 18.42
N TRP A 115 9.13 4.71 18.16
CA TRP A 115 7.75 4.23 18.24
C TRP A 115 7.18 4.29 19.66
N ASP A 116 7.97 3.87 20.65
CA ASP A 116 7.56 3.92 22.05
C ASP A 116 7.38 5.37 22.52
N ARG A 117 8.29 6.26 22.09
CA ARG A 117 8.22 7.70 22.40
C ARG A 117 6.99 8.36 21.79
N LEU A 118 6.68 8.09 20.50
CA LEU A 118 5.47 8.59 19.83
C LEU A 118 4.20 8.08 20.51
N GLY A 119 4.18 6.82 20.93
CA GLY A 119 3.05 6.26 21.64
C GLY A 119 2.85 6.86 23.03
N LYS A 120 3.93 7.13 23.77
CA LYS A 120 3.88 7.86 25.06
C LYS A 120 3.44 9.31 24.90
N ALA A 121 3.81 9.95 23.79
CA ALA A 121 3.35 11.30 23.42
C ALA A 121 1.89 11.32 22.93
N GLY A 122 1.21 10.15 22.85
CA GLY A 122 -0.16 10.05 22.40
C GLY A 122 -0.34 10.33 20.90
N LEU A 123 0.72 10.16 20.10
CA LEU A 123 0.70 10.42 18.66
C LEU A 123 0.33 9.18 17.81
N LEU A 124 0.43 7.97 18.39
CA LEU A 124 -0.03 6.74 17.72
C LEU A 124 -1.51 6.49 17.96
N GLY A 125 -2.20 6.07 16.91
CA GLY A 125 -3.64 5.78 16.94
C GLY A 125 -4.16 5.22 15.61
N ASP A 126 -5.46 5.18 15.51
CA ASP A 126 -6.20 4.56 14.41
C ASP A 126 -6.12 5.33 13.06
N ASN A 127 -5.57 6.55 13.06
CA ASN A 127 -5.24 7.31 11.85
C ASN A 127 -3.81 7.07 11.36
N ASN A 128 -3.11 6.09 11.93
CA ASN A 128 -1.77 5.73 11.50
C ASN A 128 -1.77 4.39 10.80
N ASN A 129 -0.96 4.29 9.75
CA ASN A 129 -0.75 3.07 8.98
C ASN A 129 0.75 2.78 8.83
N ILE A 130 1.15 1.57 9.14
CA ILE A 130 2.51 1.08 8.91
C ILE A 130 2.51 0.25 7.62
N VAL A 131 3.40 0.60 6.70
CA VAL A 131 3.66 -0.21 5.50
C VAL A 131 4.78 -1.20 5.81
N HIS A 132 4.58 -2.46 5.45
CA HIS A 132 5.42 -3.63 5.74
C HIS A 132 5.42 -4.02 7.23
N GLY A 133 6.26 -3.40 8.06
CA GLY A 133 6.36 -3.69 9.49
C GLY A 133 7.25 -4.89 9.82
N ASN A 134 8.03 -5.40 8.84
CA ASN A 134 8.88 -6.59 9.02
C ASN A 134 9.94 -6.39 10.12
N ASP A 135 10.47 -5.17 10.28
CA ASP A 135 11.52 -4.83 11.24
C ASP A 135 10.98 -4.53 12.65
N LEU A 136 9.66 -4.57 12.85
CA LEU A 136 9.07 -4.38 14.18
C LEU A 136 9.27 -5.61 15.06
N THR A 137 9.68 -5.38 16.31
CA THR A 137 9.67 -6.42 17.36
C THR A 137 8.23 -6.81 17.71
N ASP A 138 8.05 -7.99 18.31
CA ASP A 138 6.72 -8.44 18.75
C ASP A 138 6.10 -7.48 19.78
N ALA A 139 6.93 -6.90 20.66
CA ALA A 139 6.49 -5.90 21.64
C ALA A 139 6.01 -4.61 20.97
N GLN A 140 6.74 -4.09 19.97
CA GLN A 140 6.35 -2.91 19.20
C GLN A 140 5.08 -3.18 18.40
N LEU A 141 4.99 -4.33 17.74
CA LEU A 141 3.82 -4.73 16.98
C LEU A 141 2.57 -4.79 17.86
N LYS A 142 2.67 -5.48 19.02
CA LYS A 142 1.57 -5.52 19.98
C LYS A 142 1.18 -4.13 20.47
N PHE A 143 2.15 -3.30 20.82
CA PHE A 143 1.91 -1.94 21.28
C PHE A 143 1.17 -1.09 20.23
N MET A 144 1.54 -1.20 18.95
CA MET A 144 0.88 -0.48 17.86
C MET A 144 -0.54 -1.02 17.62
N VAL A 145 -0.74 -2.33 17.63
CA VAL A 145 -2.07 -2.95 17.50
C VAL A 145 -2.99 -2.49 18.64
N ASP A 146 -2.51 -2.48 19.88
CA ASP A 146 -3.26 -2.01 21.05
C ASP A 146 -3.65 -0.51 20.95
N LYS A 147 -2.90 0.30 20.16
CA LYS A 147 -3.21 1.70 19.84
C LYS A 147 -4.15 1.87 18.64
N GLY A 148 -4.51 0.80 17.96
CA GLY A 148 -5.36 0.84 16.77
C GLY A 148 -4.62 1.20 15.47
N VAL A 149 -3.29 1.18 15.46
CA VAL A 149 -2.50 1.37 14.23
C VAL A 149 -2.81 0.26 13.24
N SER A 150 -3.04 0.61 11.99
CA SER A 150 -3.28 -0.32 10.89
C SER A 150 -1.98 -0.69 10.17
N PHE A 151 -2.02 -1.81 9.42
CA PHE A 151 -0.87 -2.31 8.69
C PHE A 151 -1.24 -2.61 7.24
N SER A 152 -0.36 -2.22 6.31
CA SER A 152 -0.46 -2.54 4.88
C SER A 152 0.75 -3.37 4.49
N LEU A 153 0.52 -4.62 4.11
CA LEU A 153 1.56 -5.57 3.75
C LEU A 153 1.64 -5.73 2.24
N THR A 154 2.83 -6.00 1.74
CA THR A 154 3.10 -6.19 0.31
C THR A 154 3.88 -7.50 0.10
N PRO A 155 3.25 -8.66 0.32
CA PRO A 155 3.92 -9.95 0.46
C PRO A 155 4.85 -10.32 -0.68
N GLU A 156 4.45 -10.00 -1.92
CA GLU A 156 5.26 -10.28 -3.11
C GLU A 156 6.52 -9.45 -3.10
N THR A 157 6.41 -8.14 -2.93
CA THR A 157 7.55 -7.20 -2.87
C THR A 157 8.44 -7.45 -1.66
N GLU A 158 7.87 -7.68 -0.48
CA GLU A 158 8.63 -7.93 0.76
C GLU A 158 9.57 -9.12 0.60
N MET A 159 9.08 -10.22 0.03
CA MET A 159 9.90 -11.40 -0.23
C MET A 159 10.90 -11.17 -1.37
N PHE A 160 10.50 -10.49 -2.44
CA PHE A 160 11.32 -10.25 -3.62
C PHE A 160 12.49 -9.28 -3.34
N GLN A 161 12.24 -8.22 -2.57
CA GLN A 161 13.26 -7.23 -2.20
C GLN A 161 14.09 -7.62 -0.98
N GLY A 162 13.76 -8.73 -0.30
CA GLY A 162 14.50 -9.20 0.85
C GLY A 162 14.14 -8.48 2.16
N HIS A 163 12.98 -7.83 2.26
CA HIS A 163 12.47 -7.29 3.52
C HIS A 163 12.05 -8.40 4.50
N GLY A 164 11.92 -9.64 4.02
CA GLY A 164 11.51 -10.80 4.78
C GLY A 164 10.14 -11.30 4.35
N PHE A 165 9.44 -11.92 5.29
CA PHE A 165 8.12 -12.47 5.03
C PHE A 165 7.02 -11.59 5.62
N ALA A 166 5.85 -11.58 4.97
CA ALA A 166 4.69 -10.84 5.44
C ALA A 166 4.29 -11.24 6.86
N ILE A 167 4.04 -10.25 7.71
CA ILE A 167 3.74 -10.45 9.13
C ILE A 167 2.27 -10.78 9.41
N THR A 168 1.55 -11.35 8.43
CA THR A 168 0.12 -11.67 8.51
C THR A 168 -0.25 -12.49 9.74
N GLY A 169 0.52 -13.53 10.04
CA GLY A 169 0.27 -14.37 11.22
C GLY A 169 0.54 -13.66 12.53
N ARG A 170 1.58 -12.83 12.60
CA ARG A 170 1.88 -12.04 13.80
C ARG A 170 0.75 -11.05 14.13
N LEU A 171 0.18 -10.39 13.11
CA LEU A 171 -0.98 -9.51 13.27
C LEU A 171 -2.22 -10.29 13.70
N ARG A 172 -2.52 -11.41 13.03
CA ARG A 172 -3.65 -12.28 13.37
C ARG A 172 -3.59 -12.76 14.82
N ASP A 173 -2.41 -13.19 15.29
CA ASP A 173 -2.20 -13.67 16.66
C ASP A 173 -2.43 -12.54 17.70
N LEU A 174 -2.35 -11.28 17.29
CA LEU A 174 -2.70 -10.10 18.09
C LEU A 174 -4.15 -9.63 17.89
N GLY A 175 -4.96 -10.36 17.11
CA GLY A 175 -6.35 -9.97 16.81
C GLY A 175 -6.51 -8.84 15.80
N SER A 176 -5.44 -8.49 15.06
CA SER A 176 -5.45 -7.50 14.01
C SER A 176 -5.46 -8.16 12.62
N GLN A 177 -5.95 -7.43 11.62
CA GLN A 177 -5.97 -7.89 10.24
C GLN A 177 -5.25 -6.85 9.36
N PRO A 178 -4.33 -7.27 8.47
CA PRO A 178 -3.67 -6.36 7.55
C PRO A 178 -4.58 -5.96 6.39
N SER A 179 -4.29 -4.84 5.75
CA SER A 179 -4.60 -4.63 4.34
C SER A 179 -3.42 -5.09 3.48
N LEU A 180 -3.67 -5.37 2.21
CA LEU A 180 -2.62 -5.76 1.27
C LEU A 180 -2.47 -4.74 0.14
N GLY A 181 -1.27 -4.64 -0.40
CA GLY A 181 -0.92 -3.81 -1.54
C GLY A 181 0.11 -4.49 -2.45
N VAL A 182 0.26 -3.95 -3.66
CA VAL A 182 1.25 -4.45 -4.63
C VAL A 182 2.63 -3.83 -4.43
N ASP A 183 2.71 -2.61 -3.90
CA ASP A 183 3.91 -1.77 -3.75
C ASP A 183 4.44 -1.27 -5.10
N LEU A 184 5.35 -1.98 -5.75
CA LEU A 184 6.05 -1.55 -6.96
C LEU A 184 5.60 -2.36 -8.18
N GLU A 185 4.64 -1.88 -8.95
CA GLU A 185 4.16 -2.54 -10.17
C GLU A 185 5.25 -2.76 -11.24
N SER A 186 6.33 -1.99 -11.19
CA SER A 186 7.47 -2.14 -12.10
C SER A 186 8.31 -3.40 -11.84
N CYS A 187 8.18 -4.04 -10.68
CA CYS A 187 9.03 -5.15 -10.23
C CYS A 187 8.25 -6.44 -9.97
N ILE A 188 6.92 -6.38 -9.87
CA ILE A 188 6.07 -7.50 -9.47
C ILE A 188 4.84 -7.64 -10.37
N SER A 189 3.96 -8.58 -10.03
CA SER A 189 2.80 -8.93 -10.88
C SER A 189 1.77 -7.81 -11.05
N GLY A 190 1.68 -6.83 -10.14
CA GLY A 190 0.62 -5.81 -10.14
C GLY A 190 -0.80 -6.38 -9.95
N ASP A 191 -0.93 -7.61 -9.44
CA ASP A 191 -2.17 -8.38 -9.36
C ASP A 191 -2.56 -8.64 -7.90
N MET A 192 -3.65 -8.03 -7.44
CA MET A 192 -4.14 -8.18 -6.06
C MET A 192 -4.56 -9.62 -5.71
N PHE A 193 -4.99 -10.45 -6.68
CA PHE A 193 -5.24 -11.87 -6.42
C PHE A 193 -3.92 -12.61 -6.15
N THR A 194 -2.87 -12.30 -6.90
CA THR A 194 -1.53 -12.85 -6.66
C THR A 194 -1.02 -12.42 -5.29
N VAL A 195 -1.15 -11.17 -4.90
CA VAL A 195 -0.74 -10.66 -3.59
C VAL A 195 -1.47 -11.39 -2.46
N ALA A 196 -2.80 -11.56 -2.56
CA ALA A 196 -3.60 -12.30 -1.59
C ALA A 196 -3.18 -13.79 -1.50
N ARG A 197 -2.93 -14.41 -2.66
CA ARG A 197 -2.46 -15.80 -2.76
C ARG A 197 -1.09 -15.99 -2.11
N MET A 198 -0.17 -15.07 -2.34
CA MET A 198 1.16 -15.11 -1.74
C MET A 198 1.12 -14.91 -0.23
N ALA A 199 0.31 -13.97 0.28
CA ALA A 199 0.08 -13.81 1.71
C ALA A 199 -0.46 -15.10 2.35
N LEU A 200 -1.47 -15.70 1.72
CA LEU A 200 -2.09 -16.96 2.16
C LEU A 200 -1.08 -18.12 2.13
N ALA A 201 -0.34 -18.28 1.03
CA ALA A 201 0.62 -19.36 0.85
C ALA A 201 1.79 -19.25 1.83
N CYS A 202 2.34 -18.04 2.00
CA CYS A 202 3.41 -17.75 2.94
C CYS A 202 3.00 -18.12 4.37
N GLN A 203 1.83 -17.64 4.82
CA GLN A 203 1.34 -17.94 6.18
C GLN A 203 1.07 -19.43 6.37
N LYS A 204 0.46 -20.10 5.38
CA LYS A 204 0.27 -21.58 5.44
C LYS A 204 1.58 -22.33 5.54
N ALA A 205 2.62 -21.89 4.83
CA ALA A 205 3.94 -22.53 4.91
C ALA A 205 4.51 -22.44 6.33
N PHE A 206 4.42 -21.28 6.98
CA PHE A 206 4.85 -21.12 8.38
C PHE A 206 4.04 -21.97 9.35
N ASP A 207 2.71 -21.94 9.24
CA ASP A 207 1.84 -22.69 10.14
C ASP A 207 2.06 -24.21 9.99
N ASN A 208 2.24 -24.68 8.76
CA ASN A 208 2.57 -26.07 8.47
C ASN A 208 3.94 -26.47 9.03
N ALA A 209 4.96 -25.62 8.88
CA ALA A 209 6.28 -25.88 9.45
C ALA A 209 6.25 -25.95 10.97
N ARG A 210 5.54 -25.03 11.63
CA ARG A 210 5.33 -25.03 13.09
C ARG A 210 4.59 -26.30 13.56
N ALA A 211 3.50 -26.70 12.87
CA ALA A 211 2.76 -27.89 13.20
C ALA A 211 3.61 -29.16 13.06
N LYS A 212 4.36 -29.28 11.96
CA LYS A 212 5.28 -30.40 11.74
C LYS A 212 6.38 -30.47 12.82
N GLN A 213 6.91 -29.32 13.24
CA GLN A 213 7.91 -29.27 14.30
C GLN A 213 7.33 -29.69 15.67
N ARG A 214 6.10 -29.24 15.99
CA ARG A 214 5.44 -29.51 17.27
C ARG A 214 4.87 -30.91 17.35
N ASP A 215 4.16 -31.37 16.31
CA ASP A 215 3.31 -32.55 16.30
C ASP A 215 3.83 -33.68 15.41
N GLY A 216 4.93 -33.48 14.69
CA GLY A 216 5.50 -34.43 13.73
C GLY A 216 4.68 -34.62 12.45
N LYS A 217 3.54 -33.92 12.29
CA LYS A 217 2.64 -34.02 11.13
C LYS A 217 2.10 -32.65 10.72
N LEU A 218 1.54 -32.59 9.52
CA LEU A 218 0.81 -31.41 9.05
C LEU A 218 -0.54 -31.29 9.77
N PRO A 219 -1.11 -30.09 9.93
CA PRO A 219 -2.43 -29.91 10.49
C PRO A 219 -3.50 -30.49 9.55
N ASP A 220 -4.55 -31.03 10.12
CA ASP A 220 -5.68 -31.64 9.35
C ASP A 220 -6.49 -30.57 8.61
N THR A 221 -6.47 -29.31 9.13
CA THR A 221 -7.14 -28.15 8.53
C THR A 221 -6.17 -26.96 8.47
N GLY A 222 -6.34 -26.11 7.45
CA GLY A 222 -5.56 -24.87 7.37
C GLY A 222 -5.92 -23.92 8.52
N THR A 223 -4.90 -23.28 9.09
CA THR A 223 -5.05 -22.29 10.17
C THR A 223 -5.54 -20.93 9.66
N ILE A 224 -5.49 -20.73 8.35
CA ILE A 224 -5.89 -19.50 7.66
C ILE A 224 -6.70 -19.86 6.42
N THR A 225 -7.74 -19.08 6.16
CA THR A 225 -8.70 -19.34 5.07
C THR A 225 -8.48 -18.39 3.89
N ALA A 226 -8.90 -18.82 2.70
CA ALA A 226 -8.95 -17.94 1.53
C ALA A 226 -9.92 -16.76 1.73
N ARG A 227 -10.97 -16.93 2.54
CA ARG A 227 -11.91 -15.84 2.88
C ARG A 227 -11.25 -14.74 3.70
N GLU A 228 -10.34 -15.06 4.62
CA GLU A 228 -9.53 -14.07 5.32
C GLU A 228 -8.65 -13.30 4.35
N ALA A 229 -7.93 -14.00 3.46
CA ALA A 229 -7.09 -13.37 2.44
C ALA A 229 -7.90 -12.48 1.47
N LEU A 230 -9.11 -12.87 1.11
CA LEU A 230 -10.04 -12.02 0.35
C LEU A 230 -10.43 -10.77 1.15
N GLY A 231 -10.63 -10.90 2.46
CA GLY A 231 -10.89 -9.77 3.36
C GLY A 231 -9.76 -8.74 3.35
N TRP A 232 -8.51 -9.19 3.32
CA TRP A 232 -7.33 -8.30 3.32
C TRP A 232 -7.23 -7.42 2.08
N ILE A 233 -7.71 -7.86 0.93
CA ILE A 233 -7.75 -7.08 -0.32
C ILE A 233 -9.07 -6.35 -0.55
N THR A 234 -10.00 -6.38 0.40
CA THR A 234 -11.32 -5.74 0.31
C THR A 234 -11.65 -4.93 1.57
N VAL A 235 -12.29 -5.55 2.56
CA VAL A 235 -12.80 -4.85 3.75
C VAL A 235 -11.71 -4.27 4.63
N GLU A 236 -10.55 -4.91 4.72
CA GLU A 236 -9.44 -4.41 5.55
C GLU A 236 -8.76 -3.21 4.90
N GLY A 237 -8.61 -3.19 3.58
CA GLY A 237 -8.19 -1.99 2.85
C GLY A 237 -9.15 -0.82 3.06
N ALA A 238 -10.45 -1.07 2.97
CA ALA A 238 -11.46 -0.04 3.24
C ALA A 238 -11.38 0.48 4.68
N ARG A 239 -11.15 -0.41 5.66
CA ARG A 239 -11.00 -0.05 7.08
C ARG A 239 -9.76 0.81 7.31
N MET A 240 -8.61 0.42 6.75
CA MET A 240 -7.36 1.18 6.83
C MET A 240 -7.54 2.60 6.26
N LEU A 241 -8.27 2.72 5.15
CA LEU A 241 -8.57 4.01 4.51
C LEU A 241 -9.70 4.80 5.18
N LYS A 242 -10.29 4.31 6.28
CA LYS A 242 -11.46 4.91 6.96
C LYS A 242 -12.68 5.06 6.04
N MET A 243 -12.85 4.12 5.13
CA MET A 243 -13.94 4.08 4.13
C MET A 243 -14.84 2.85 4.27
N GLN A 244 -14.74 2.07 5.35
CA GLN A 244 -15.50 0.82 5.55
C GLN A 244 -17.00 1.00 5.49
N ASP A 245 -17.52 2.19 5.77
CA ASP A 245 -18.95 2.51 5.67
C ASP A 245 -19.38 2.81 4.22
N ARG A 246 -18.43 3.05 3.33
CA ARG A 246 -18.66 3.46 1.94
C ARG A 246 -18.32 2.38 0.92
N ILE A 247 -17.27 1.59 1.16
CA ILE A 247 -16.72 0.59 0.22
C ILE A 247 -16.28 -0.68 0.96
N GLY A 248 -15.70 -1.62 0.23
CA GLY A 248 -15.06 -2.84 0.76
C GLY A 248 -16.00 -4.03 0.91
N SER A 249 -17.31 -3.83 0.83
CA SER A 249 -18.30 -4.92 0.83
C SER A 249 -19.52 -4.57 -0.01
N LEU A 250 -20.19 -5.59 -0.53
CA LEU A 250 -21.42 -5.47 -1.28
C LEU A 250 -22.61 -5.38 -0.30
N SER A 251 -22.95 -4.16 0.10
CA SER A 251 -24.04 -3.88 1.02
C SER A 251 -24.88 -2.72 0.51
N PRO A 252 -26.22 -2.74 0.64
CA PRO A 252 -27.07 -1.62 0.27
C PRO A 252 -26.62 -0.32 0.95
N GLY A 253 -26.57 0.76 0.20
CA GLY A 253 -26.13 2.09 0.67
C GLY A 253 -24.63 2.37 0.50
N LYS A 254 -23.81 1.38 0.16
CA LYS A 254 -22.40 1.60 -0.18
C LYS A 254 -22.22 2.00 -1.65
N GLN A 255 -21.05 2.55 -1.95
CA GLN A 255 -20.65 2.87 -3.31
C GLN A 255 -20.52 1.59 -4.15
N ALA A 256 -20.89 1.69 -5.42
CA ALA A 256 -20.80 0.58 -6.35
C ALA A 256 -19.36 0.45 -6.91
N ASP A 257 -18.42 0.04 -6.05
CA ASP A 257 -17.07 -0.37 -6.40
C ASP A 257 -17.09 -1.90 -6.47
N ILE A 258 -17.23 -2.45 -7.69
CA ILE A 258 -17.55 -3.87 -7.90
C ILE A 258 -16.64 -4.44 -8.99
N ILE A 259 -16.11 -5.64 -8.74
CA ILE A 259 -15.39 -6.43 -9.74
C ILE A 259 -16.22 -7.67 -10.06
N LEU A 260 -16.43 -7.93 -11.36
CA LEU A 260 -17.01 -9.16 -11.87
C LEU A 260 -15.90 -10.05 -12.42
N VAL A 261 -15.86 -11.28 -11.95
CA VAL A 261 -14.87 -12.30 -12.34
C VAL A 261 -15.60 -13.44 -13.06
N ARG A 262 -15.10 -13.83 -14.22
CA ARG A 262 -15.67 -14.97 -14.98
C ARG A 262 -15.46 -16.26 -14.23
N ALA A 263 -16.57 -16.93 -13.92
CA ALA A 263 -16.58 -18.20 -13.20
C ALA A 263 -16.55 -19.42 -14.14
N ASP A 264 -16.75 -19.21 -15.43
CA ASP A 264 -16.81 -20.24 -16.49
C ASP A 264 -15.48 -20.44 -17.22
N ASP A 265 -14.46 -19.64 -16.91
CA ASP A 265 -13.11 -19.85 -17.44
C ASP A 265 -12.53 -21.21 -16.95
N LEU A 266 -11.76 -21.86 -17.80
CA LEU A 266 -11.22 -23.22 -17.55
C LEU A 266 -10.44 -23.34 -16.24
N ASN A 267 -9.63 -22.33 -15.90
CA ASN A 267 -8.85 -22.29 -14.66
C ASN A 267 -9.70 -22.12 -13.40
N MET A 268 -10.97 -21.71 -13.55
CA MET A 268 -11.90 -21.48 -12.44
C MET A 268 -12.78 -22.71 -12.15
N GLN A 269 -12.85 -23.67 -13.05
CA GLN A 269 -13.76 -24.81 -12.96
C GLN A 269 -13.09 -26.06 -12.37
N PRO A 270 -13.82 -26.88 -11.59
CA PRO A 270 -15.12 -26.61 -10.99
C PRO A 270 -15.01 -25.72 -9.75
N ILE A 271 -15.97 -24.84 -9.51
CA ILE A 271 -16.01 -23.97 -8.31
C ILE A 271 -16.83 -24.66 -7.22
N HIS A 272 -16.18 -24.98 -6.10
CA HIS A 272 -16.83 -25.48 -4.89
C HIS A 272 -16.96 -24.40 -3.81
N ASP A 273 -15.93 -23.57 -3.67
CA ASP A 273 -15.92 -22.39 -2.78
C ASP A 273 -15.48 -21.16 -3.60
N PRO A 274 -16.40 -20.19 -3.85
CA PRO A 274 -16.07 -19.01 -4.60
C PRO A 274 -14.93 -18.16 -4.01
N ALA A 275 -14.83 -18.06 -2.68
CA ALA A 275 -13.75 -17.30 -2.04
C ALA A 275 -12.39 -17.98 -2.24
N ALA A 276 -12.36 -19.31 -2.14
CA ALA A 276 -11.16 -20.08 -2.44
C ALA A 276 -10.76 -19.94 -3.91
N ALA A 277 -11.71 -20.08 -4.84
CA ALA A 277 -11.45 -19.94 -6.28
C ALA A 277 -10.90 -18.54 -6.62
N LEU A 278 -11.50 -17.47 -6.09
CA LEU A 278 -11.00 -16.11 -6.29
C LEU A 278 -9.56 -15.95 -5.84
N VAL A 279 -9.20 -16.40 -4.66
CA VAL A 279 -7.85 -16.21 -4.12
C VAL A 279 -6.82 -17.13 -4.77
N THR A 280 -7.18 -18.40 -5.00
CA THR A 280 -6.20 -19.43 -5.39
C THR A 280 -6.09 -19.67 -6.90
N GLN A 281 -7.13 -19.36 -7.66
CA GLN A 281 -7.23 -19.71 -9.08
C GLN A 281 -7.34 -18.51 -10.00
N SER A 282 -7.98 -17.39 -9.57
CA SER A 282 -8.20 -16.24 -10.46
C SER A 282 -6.94 -15.40 -10.64
N GLY A 283 -6.94 -14.62 -11.71
CA GLY A 283 -5.94 -13.61 -12.07
C GLY A 283 -6.56 -12.51 -12.92
N LEU A 284 -5.75 -11.57 -13.39
CA LEU A 284 -6.20 -10.42 -14.18
C LEU A 284 -7.01 -10.80 -15.42
N ALA A 285 -6.70 -11.95 -16.06
CA ALA A 285 -7.41 -12.44 -17.24
C ALA A 285 -8.86 -12.81 -16.94
N ASN A 286 -9.19 -13.20 -15.73
CA ASN A 286 -10.55 -13.58 -15.33
C ASN A 286 -11.44 -12.38 -14.99
N ILE A 287 -10.89 -11.17 -14.86
CA ILE A 287 -11.67 -9.96 -14.55
C ILE A 287 -12.43 -9.54 -15.80
N ASP A 288 -13.75 -9.71 -15.80
CA ASP A 288 -14.63 -9.31 -16.87
C ASP A 288 -14.94 -7.82 -16.84
N SER A 289 -15.44 -7.33 -15.70
CA SER A 289 -15.87 -5.94 -15.54
C SER A 289 -15.41 -5.35 -14.22
N VAL A 290 -15.14 -4.05 -14.25
CA VAL A 290 -14.80 -3.25 -13.06
C VAL A 290 -15.67 -2.01 -13.04
N MET A 291 -16.37 -1.79 -11.94
CA MET A 291 -17.18 -0.61 -11.68
C MET A 291 -16.59 0.16 -10.50
N ILE A 292 -16.47 1.47 -10.62
CA ILE A 292 -16.00 2.37 -9.57
C ILE A 292 -17.01 3.50 -9.41
N GLY A 293 -17.61 3.63 -8.23
CA GLY A 293 -18.64 4.65 -7.97
C GLY A 293 -19.85 4.52 -8.89
N GLY A 294 -20.17 3.31 -9.39
CA GLY A 294 -21.27 3.06 -10.30
C GLY A 294 -20.93 3.20 -11.80
N GLU A 295 -19.71 3.61 -12.13
CA GLU A 295 -19.26 3.76 -13.53
C GLU A 295 -18.34 2.63 -13.95
N PHE A 296 -18.55 2.05 -15.12
CA PHE A 296 -17.67 1.03 -15.68
C PHE A 296 -16.32 1.61 -16.08
N ARG A 297 -15.23 1.04 -15.54
CA ARG A 297 -13.84 1.29 -15.94
C ARG A 297 -13.30 0.18 -16.83
N LYS A 298 -13.81 -1.04 -16.67
CA LYS A 298 -13.65 -2.18 -17.58
C LYS A 298 -15.03 -2.81 -17.77
N ARG A 299 -15.36 -3.24 -18.99
CA ARG A 299 -16.62 -3.92 -19.30
C ARG A 299 -16.41 -4.95 -20.40
N ASP A 300 -16.99 -6.13 -20.23
CA ASP A 300 -16.90 -7.24 -21.18
C ASP A 300 -15.43 -7.50 -21.60
N GLY A 301 -14.50 -7.49 -20.64
CA GLY A 301 -13.08 -7.69 -20.85
C GLY A 301 -12.31 -6.47 -21.42
N ARG A 302 -12.98 -5.35 -21.73
CA ARG A 302 -12.37 -4.18 -22.40
C ARG A 302 -12.28 -2.99 -21.45
N MET A 303 -11.11 -2.33 -21.45
CA MET A 303 -10.94 -1.07 -20.74
C MET A 303 -11.81 0.02 -21.37
N MET A 304 -12.47 0.82 -20.52
CA MET A 304 -13.33 1.93 -20.96
C MET A 304 -12.57 3.26 -21.07
N PHE A 305 -11.26 3.25 -20.83
CA PHE A 305 -10.39 4.42 -20.89
C PHE A 305 -9.95 4.70 -22.34
N ASN A 306 -10.52 5.72 -22.95
CA ASN A 306 -10.30 6.03 -24.39
C ASN A 306 -8.86 6.44 -24.71
N ALA A 307 -8.12 7.04 -23.76
CA ALA A 307 -6.74 7.46 -23.95
C ALA A 307 -5.71 6.35 -23.67
N LEU A 308 -6.12 5.10 -23.42
CA LEU A 308 -5.23 4.01 -23.00
C LEU A 308 -4.01 3.85 -23.91
N SER A 309 -4.21 3.77 -25.23
CA SER A 309 -3.12 3.58 -26.19
C SER A 309 -2.14 4.75 -26.21
N ALA A 310 -2.65 5.99 -26.12
CA ALA A 310 -1.80 7.18 -26.05
C ALA A 310 -0.96 7.19 -24.77
N ARG A 311 -1.57 6.90 -23.61
CA ARG A 311 -0.86 6.83 -22.32
C ARG A 311 0.16 5.71 -22.26
N GLN A 312 -0.11 4.56 -22.89
CA GLN A 312 0.87 3.49 -23.02
C GLN A 312 2.09 3.93 -23.83
N SER A 313 1.89 4.64 -24.96
CA SER A 313 2.99 5.17 -25.78
C SER A 313 3.82 6.21 -25.01
N GLU A 314 3.18 7.09 -24.27
CA GLU A 314 3.85 8.08 -23.41
C GLU A 314 4.67 7.40 -22.29
N LEU A 315 4.13 6.35 -21.66
CA LEU A 315 4.82 5.57 -20.64
C LEU A 315 6.10 4.92 -21.20
N VAL A 316 6.01 4.28 -22.38
CA VAL A 316 7.16 3.69 -23.06
C VAL A 316 8.22 4.76 -23.36
N SER A 317 7.82 5.88 -23.95
CA SER A 317 8.74 7.00 -24.27
C SER A 317 9.40 7.58 -23.02
N SER A 318 8.66 7.69 -21.91
CA SER A 318 9.20 8.13 -20.62
C SER A 318 10.23 7.15 -20.07
N GLY A 319 9.93 5.83 -20.13
CA GLY A 319 10.84 4.77 -19.71
C GLY A 319 12.15 4.81 -20.51
N GLU A 320 12.08 4.91 -21.84
CA GLU A 320 13.27 5.03 -22.69
C GLU A 320 14.11 6.26 -22.37
N ARG A 321 13.48 7.40 -22.08
CA ARG A 321 14.20 8.61 -21.66
C ARG A 321 14.94 8.39 -20.34
N ILE A 322 14.31 7.80 -19.34
CA ILE A 322 14.91 7.50 -18.05
C ILE A 322 16.11 6.58 -18.22
N MET A 323 15.99 5.53 -19.06
CA MET A 323 17.08 4.60 -19.31
C MET A 323 18.27 5.29 -19.97
N ARG A 324 18.05 6.15 -20.98
CA ARG A 324 19.14 6.93 -21.60
C ARG A 324 19.85 7.84 -20.60
N GLU A 325 19.09 8.51 -19.73
CA GLU A 325 19.65 9.37 -18.69
C GLU A 325 20.50 8.55 -17.68
N LEU A 326 20.02 7.38 -17.27
CA LEU A 326 20.74 6.47 -16.37
C LEU A 326 22.05 6.00 -17.00
N GLU A 327 22.01 5.53 -18.24
CA GLU A 327 23.21 5.09 -18.97
C GLU A 327 24.25 6.20 -19.09
N SER A 328 23.81 7.43 -19.37
CA SER A 328 24.68 8.61 -19.46
C SER A 328 25.36 8.89 -18.11
N ARG A 329 24.63 8.81 -17.00
CA ARG A 329 25.17 9.00 -15.65
C ARG A 329 26.18 7.90 -15.27
N LEU A 330 25.87 6.64 -15.58
CA LEU A 330 26.77 5.51 -15.30
C LEU A 330 28.07 5.62 -16.08
N LYS A 331 28.02 6.03 -17.37
CA LYS A 331 29.21 6.30 -18.17
C LYS A 331 30.06 7.42 -17.56
N ALA A 332 29.44 8.54 -17.21
CA ALA A 332 30.14 9.67 -16.59
C ALA A 332 30.81 9.30 -15.26
N GLN A 333 30.18 8.42 -14.47
CA GLN A 333 30.80 7.90 -13.23
C GLN A 333 31.97 6.96 -13.51
N ALA A 334 31.86 6.09 -14.53
CA ALA A 334 32.94 5.19 -14.92
C ALA A 334 34.18 5.95 -15.47
N ASP A 335 33.95 7.03 -16.20
CA ASP A 335 35.01 7.88 -16.77
C ASP A 335 35.72 8.77 -15.70
N ALA A 336 35.10 8.90 -14.51
CA ALA A 336 35.65 9.71 -13.40
C ALA A 336 36.48 8.88 -12.39
N HIS A 337 36.53 7.55 -12.56
CA HIS A 337 37.34 6.61 -11.79
C HIS A 337 38.44 6.00 -12.63
#